data_695ebbada0c74740987492a10081031f
#
_entry.id   695ebbada0c74740987492a10081031f
#
_cell.length_a   1.000
_cell.length_b   1.000
_cell.length_c   1.000
_cell.angle_alpha   90.00
_cell.angle_beta   90.00
_cell.angle_gamma   90.00
#
_symmetry.space_group_name_H-M   'P 1'
#
loop_
_entity.id
_entity.type
_entity.pdbx_description
1 polymer ?
#
loop_
_entity_poly.entity_id
_entity_poly.type
_entity_poly.pdbx_seq_one_letter_code
_entity_poly.pdbx_strand_id
1 'polypeptide(L)'
;MENKYKKLMSNTMLFAISNFSSKLLSIILQPYITFAMGEVNEVGITKLVQQIGSLLIPLVSMGVSFAIIRFGLEKTNSKSQVFTNGLVTIGLGFALMLICYPVLRLIPLFSDYALLLYVHVLVSCLRTLCTQFVRSRQLNRLVAVDGVLCSATNLGFMILFLSGMGMGASGYILSIICSDALSALFVFLVAGLRRYLHVKSFNRELWGRMMRYALPMVPAQISFWVINASDLFFVQAMCEGYQGQSGEYWTGLLGVGYFLPTILTVLGTIFYEAWQLSAVTEEKGRAAFFSRVFGIYQALLFCCCSGIILLCRPLMFMFKANFYDAWQFVPMLTLATLFNCFNQFLNSVYMVEKRSTLSLYTMLAGAIANCALNWALIPLMGPNGATLASLISYVIVFVLRAINTRGLMHMSFAPLRLTINCVLIGVETVLMLRQIPGWPVWCTLLTAVICLFNLQGILGMLRQLLRRRAPRKQA
;
A
#
# COMPACT_ATOMS: atom_id res chain seq x y z
N MET A 1 -27.91 11.00 -22.30
CA MET A 1 -27.40 10.07 -21.25
C MET A 1 -26.15 9.31 -21.69
N GLU A 2 -26.05 8.85 -22.91
CA GLU A 2 -24.91 8.10 -23.47
C GLU A 2 -23.55 8.83 -23.35
N ASN A 3 -23.53 10.13 -23.50
CA ASN A 3 -22.30 10.95 -23.44
C ASN A 3 -21.70 11.06 -22.00
N LYS A 4 -22.53 10.95 -20.95
CA LYS A 4 -22.08 10.95 -19.55
C LYS A 4 -21.39 9.64 -19.16
N TYR A 5 -21.95 8.50 -19.57
CA TYR A 5 -21.37 7.18 -19.33
C TYR A 5 -20.06 6.97 -20.10
N LYS A 6 -20.01 7.43 -21.36
CA LYS A 6 -18.80 7.37 -22.19
C LYS A 6 -17.67 8.22 -21.62
N LYS A 7 -17.98 9.41 -21.10
CA LYS A 7 -17.04 10.30 -20.41
C LYS A 7 -16.56 9.71 -19.06
N LEU A 8 -17.48 9.11 -18.31
CA LEU A 8 -17.15 8.43 -17.04
C LEU A 8 -16.23 7.23 -17.29
N MET A 9 -16.57 6.39 -18.27
CA MET A 9 -15.78 5.21 -18.63
C MET A 9 -14.39 5.57 -19.16
N SER A 10 -14.29 6.61 -20.01
CA SER A 10 -13.00 7.13 -20.51
C SER A 10 -12.14 7.69 -19.37
N ASN A 11 -12.70 8.44 -18.43
CA ASN A 11 -11.98 8.99 -17.29
C ASN A 11 -11.53 7.89 -16.31
N THR A 12 -12.37 6.89 -16.08
CA THR A 12 -12.04 5.74 -15.22
C THR A 12 -10.94 4.88 -15.84
N MET A 13 -10.98 4.67 -17.16
CA MET A 13 -9.97 3.91 -17.90
C MET A 13 -8.62 4.64 -17.93
N LEU A 14 -8.60 5.95 -18.15
CA LEU A 14 -7.39 6.79 -18.06
C LEU A 14 -6.79 6.78 -16.65
N PHE A 15 -7.62 6.85 -15.62
CA PHE A 15 -7.18 6.80 -14.22
C PHE A 15 -6.63 5.42 -13.85
N ALA A 16 -7.26 4.34 -14.33
CA ALA A 16 -6.77 2.97 -14.14
C ALA A 16 -5.42 2.74 -14.84
N ILE A 17 -5.27 3.19 -16.09
CA ILE A 17 -4.02 3.09 -16.86
C ILE A 17 -2.89 3.87 -16.16
N SER A 18 -3.16 5.07 -15.68
CA SER A 18 -2.16 5.89 -14.98
C SER A 18 -1.70 5.26 -13.67
N ASN A 19 -2.64 4.79 -12.84
CA ASN A 19 -2.31 4.09 -11.59
C ASN A 19 -1.54 2.78 -11.85
N PHE A 20 -1.87 2.08 -12.92
CA PHE A 20 -1.17 0.87 -13.34
C PHE A 20 0.25 1.17 -13.82
N SER A 21 0.42 2.21 -14.65
CA SER A 21 1.74 2.60 -15.16
C SER A 21 2.71 3.03 -14.06
N SER A 22 2.24 3.81 -13.07
CA SER A 22 3.07 4.22 -11.93
C SER A 22 3.46 3.04 -11.04
N LYS A 23 2.56 2.06 -10.84
CA LYS A 23 2.85 0.84 -10.09
C LYS A 23 3.80 -0.09 -10.84
N LEU A 24 3.68 -0.22 -12.16
CA LEU A 24 4.63 -0.97 -12.98
C LEU A 24 6.05 -0.35 -12.94
N LEU A 25 6.16 0.97 -13.02
CA LEU A 25 7.44 1.66 -12.86
C LEU A 25 8.05 1.39 -11.48
N SER A 26 7.26 1.41 -10.41
CA SER A 26 7.73 1.06 -9.06
C SER A 26 8.24 -0.39 -8.96
N ILE A 27 7.65 -1.32 -9.71
CA ILE A 27 8.12 -2.72 -9.78
C ILE A 27 9.50 -2.79 -10.44
N ILE A 28 9.75 -2.03 -11.51
CA ILE A 28 11.04 -2.00 -12.21
C ILE A 28 12.12 -1.32 -11.35
N LEU A 29 11.75 -0.31 -10.56
CA LEU A 29 12.67 0.44 -9.71
C LEU A 29 13.34 -0.40 -8.62
N GLN A 30 12.64 -1.38 -8.06
CA GLN A 30 13.18 -2.16 -6.93
C GLN A 30 14.44 -2.98 -7.29
N PRO A 31 14.47 -3.80 -8.37
CA PRO A 31 15.70 -4.44 -8.80
C PRO A 31 16.81 -3.43 -9.10
N TYR A 32 16.49 -2.33 -9.80
CA TYR A 32 17.47 -1.29 -10.13
C TYR A 32 18.17 -0.73 -8.89
N ILE A 33 17.44 -0.46 -7.80
CA ILE A 33 18.00 0.04 -6.55
C ILE A 33 19.08 -0.90 -6.00
N THR A 34 18.86 -2.22 -6.05
CA THR A 34 19.82 -3.19 -5.52
C THR A 34 21.11 -3.25 -6.32
N PHE A 35 21.04 -3.04 -7.65
CA PHE A 35 22.24 -2.94 -8.50
C PHE A 35 22.95 -1.60 -8.31
N ALA A 36 22.21 -0.50 -8.21
CA ALA A 36 22.76 0.84 -8.13
C ALA A 36 23.44 1.14 -6.78
N MET A 37 22.82 0.72 -5.65
CA MET A 37 23.40 0.89 -4.31
C MET A 37 24.47 -0.17 -4.02
N GLY A 38 24.24 -1.39 -4.43
CA GLY A 38 25.22 -2.47 -4.32
C GLY A 38 25.32 -3.12 -2.93
N GLU A 39 25.13 -2.37 -1.86
CA GLU A 39 25.26 -2.82 -0.47
C GLU A 39 23.89 -3.05 0.19
N VAL A 40 23.75 -4.20 0.89
CA VAL A 40 22.49 -4.57 1.54
C VAL A 40 22.15 -3.60 2.68
N ASN A 41 23.16 -3.16 3.44
CA ASN A 41 23.01 -2.23 4.54
C ASN A 41 22.45 -0.88 4.07
N GLU A 42 22.96 -0.34 2.97
CA GLU A 42 22.45 0.92 2.39
C GLU A 42 20.98 0.84 1.99
N VAL A 43 20.58 -0.28 1.41
CA VAL A 43 19.18 -0.53 1.08
C VAL A 43 18.33 -0.61 2.35
N GLY A 44 18.86 -1.23 3.43
CA GLY A 44 18.21 -1.28 4.73
C GLY A 44 17.95 0.10 5.32
N ILE A 45 18.99 0.93 5.41
CA ILE A 45 18.90 2.33 5.87
C ILE A 45 17.88 3.11 5.03
N THR A 46 17.94 2.97 3.70
CA THR A 46 17.02 3.63 2.77
C THR A 46 15.58 3.26 3.06
N LYS A 47 15.29 1.97 3.30
CA LYS A 47 13.94 1.49 3.65
C LYS A 47 13.46 2.08 4.97
N LEU A 48 14.29 2.12 5.99
CA LEU A 48 13.95 2.70 7.29
C LEU A 48 13.64 4.20 7.18
N VAL A 49 14.48 4.98 6.50
CA VAL A 49 14.26 6.41 6.31
C VAL A 49 12.98 6.67 5.49
N GLN A 50 12.73 5.88 4.45
CA GLN A 50 11.49 5.95 3.65
C GLN A 50 10.26 5.68 4.53
N GLN A 51 10.31 4.67 5.41
CA GLN A 51 9.19 4.33 6.28
C GLN A 51 8.93 5.41 7.34
N ILE A 52 9.97 6.00 7.93
CA ILE A 52 9.79 7.16 8.83
C ILE A 52 9.16 8.34 8.08
N GLY A 53 9.62 8.63 6.85
CA GLY A 53 8.98 9.65 6.02
C GLY A 53 7.48 9.40 5.83
N SER A 54 7.11 8.15 5.52
CA SER A 54 5.71 7.76 5.33
C SER A 54 4.85 7.86 6.60
N LEU A 55 5.45 7.71 7.80
CA LEU A 55 4.79 7.95 9.09
C LEU A 55 4.62 9.45 9.38
N LEU A 56 5.66 10.24 9.10
CA LEU A 56 5.66 11.67 9.41
C LEU A 56 4.71 12.47 8.52
N ILE A 57 4.50 12.07 7.26
CA ILE A 57 3.60 12.75 6.33
C ILE A 57 2.16 12.89 6.88
N PRO A 58 1.45 11.84 7.34
CA PRO A 58 0.12 12.00 7.93
C PRO A 58 0.13 12.78 9.25
N LEU A 59 1.20 12.71 10.02
CA LEU A 59 1.35 13.49 11.27
C LEU A 59 1.51 14.98 10.96
N VAL A 60 2.43 15.36 10.08
CA VAL A 60 2.70 16.75 9.70
C VAL A 60 1.53 17.35 8.94
N SER A 61 0.90 16.60 8.03
CA SER A 61 -0.29 17.06 7.33
C SER A 61 -1.55 17.04 8.20
N MET A 62 -1.51 16.47 9.43
CA MET A 62 -2.69 16.32 10.31
C MET A 62 -3.88 15.67 9.56
N GLY A 63 -3.60 14.81 8.56
CA GLY A 63 -4.62 14.17 7.72
C GLY A 63 -5.41 15.13 6.84
N VAL A 64 -4.97 16.38 6.65
CA VAL A 64 -5.70 17.44 5.91
C VAL A 64 -6.01 17.06 4.47
N SER A 65 -5.25 16.18 3.87
CA SER A 65 -5.48 15.65 2.51
C SER A 65 -6.89 15.07 2.32
N PHE A 66 -7.44 14.39 3.33
CA PHE A 66 -8.82 13.88 3.29
C PHE A 66 -9.86 15.01 3.38
N ALA A 67 -9.59 16.00 4.23
CA ALA A 67 -10.48 17.17 4.35
C ALA A 67 -10.52 17.99 3.06
N ILE A 68 -9.37 18.15 2.38
CA ILE A 68 -9.28 18.88 1.10
C ILE A 68 -10.19 18.25 0.04
N ILE A 69 -10.18 16.92 -0.10
CA ILE A 69 -11.07 16.25 -1.06
C ILE A 69 -12.53 16.50 -0.68
N ARG A 70 -12.90 16.23 0.57
CA ARG A 70 -14.29 16.34 1.03
C ARG A 70 -14.83 17.74 0.90
N PHE A 71 -14.18 18.71 1.55
CA PHE A 71 -14.63 20.12 1.58
C PHE A 71 -14.39 20.84 0.26
N GLY A 72 -13.39 20.37 -0.51
CA GLY A 72 -13.12 20.86 -1.85
C GLY A 72 -14.16 20.42 -2.90
N LEU A 73 -14.89 19.33 -2.70
CA LEU A 73 -16.02 18.92 -3.55
C LEU A 73 -17.31 19.67 -3.22
N GLU A 74 -17.48 20.14 -2.00
CA GLU A 74 -18.64 20.91 -1.57
C GLU A 74 -18.72 22.25 -2.32
N LYS A 75 -19.89 22.56 -2.91
CA LYS A 75 -20.11 23.79 -3.66
C LYS A 75 -20.22 25.03 -2.75
N THR A 76 -20.55 24.82 -1.50
CA THR A 76 -20.75 25.88 -0.49
C THR A 76 -19.44 26.51 -0.03
N ASN A 77 -18.33 25.78 -0.10
CA ASN A 77 -17.03 26.25 0.37
C ASN A 77 -16.23 26.93 -0.76
N SER A 78 -15.62 28.06 -0.44
CA SER A 78 -14.69 28.74 -1.35
C SER A 78 -13.44 27.85 -1.56
N LYS A 79 -13.08 27.59 -2.81
CA LYS A 79 -11.90 26.78 -3.16
C LYS A 79 -10.60 27.40 -2.63
N SER A 80 -10.53 28.75 -2.63
CA SER A 80 -9.38 29.48 -2.08
C SER A 80 -9.25 29.26 -0.57
N GLN A 81 -10.38 29.29 0.18
CA GLN A 81 -10.36 29.01 1.62
C GLN A 81 -9.91 27.59 1.93
N VAL A 82 -10.40 26.59 1.18
CA VAL A 82 -10.00 25.18 1.37
C VAL A 82 -8.51 25.00 1.12
N PHE A 83 -7.97 25.57 0.04
CA PHE A 83 -6.55 25.48 -0.30
C PHE A 83 -5.65 26.18 0.72
N THR A 84 -6.01 27.42 1.10
CA THR A 84 -5.26 28.20 2.10
C THR A 84 -5.28 27.53 3.48
N ASN A 85 -6.44 27.01 3.92
CA ASN A 85 -6.54 26.27 5.18
C ASN A 85 -5.69 25.01 5.18
N GLY A 86 -5.62 24.30 4.04
CA GLY A 86 -4.74 23.15 3.86
C GLY A 86 -3.26 23.52 3.98
N LEU A 87 -2.85 24.62 3.34
CA LEU A 87 -1.47 25.12 3.39
C LEU A 87 -1.08 25.56 4.81
N VAL A 88 -1.97 26.29 5.50
CA VAL A 88 -1.76 26.69 6.90
C VAL A 88 -1.61 25.48 7.81
N THR A 89 -2.42 24.44 7.62
CA THR A 89 -2.31 23.19 8.39
C THR A 89 -0.95 22.52 8.22
N ILE A 90 -0.47 22.39 6.97
CA ILE A 90 0.85 21.82 6.70
C ILE A 90 1.95 22.69 7.29
N GLY A 91 1.83 24.02 7.18
CA GLY A 91 2.78 24.95 7.80
C GLY A 91 2.87 24.82 9.32
N LEU A 92 1.72 24.68 9.99
CA LEU A 92 1.67 24.44 11.44
C LEU A 92 2.26 23.08 11.83
N GLY A 93 1.90 22.02 11.11
CA GLY A 93 2.44 20.68 11.36
C GLY A 93 3.95 20.61 11.12
N PHE A 94 4.45 21.30 10.08
CA PHE A 94 5.88 21.38 9.81
C PHE A 94 6.61 22.22 10.86
N ALA A 95 6.04 23.31 11.34
CA ALA A 95 6.59 24.09 12.46
C ALA A 95 6.70 23.24 13.74
N LEU A 96 5.68 22.43 14.03
CA LEU A 96 5.76 21.45 15.14
C LEU A 96 6.85 20.41 14.92
N MET A 97 6.98 19.89 13.71
CA MET A 97 8.04 18.96 13.36
C MET A 97 9.44 19.59 13.53
N LEU A 98 9.61 20.88 13.18
CA LEU A 98 10.88 21.58 13.39
C LEU A 98 11.29 21.65 14.87
N ILE A 99 10.35 21.78 15.79
CA ILE A 99 10.61 21.75 17.23
C ILE A 99 11.16 20.37 17.65
N CYS A 100 10.73 19.29 16.98
CA CYS A 100 11.23 17.93 17.24
C CYS A 100 12.58 17.63 16.55
N TYR A 101 13.16 18.55 15.78
CA TYR A 101 14.43 18.33 15.07
C TYR A 101 15.59 17.86 15.97
N PRO A 102 15.84 18.47 17.16
CA PRO A 102 16.89 18.01 18.04
C PRO A 102 16.72 16.55 18.49
N VAL A 103 15.47 16.12 18.73
CA VAL A 103 15.15 14.75 19.16
C VAL A 103 15.47 13.73 18.05
N LEU A 104 15.09 14.03 16.80
CA LEU A 104 15.39 13.17 15.67
C LEU A 104 16.89 13.02 15.42
N ARG A 105 17.65 14.08 15.65
CA ARG A 105 19.11 14.07 15.48
C ARG A 105 19.84 13.27 16.57
N LEU A 106 19.21 13.04 17.71
CA LEU A 106 19.76 12.18 18.78
C LEU A 106 19.68 10.69 18.43
N ILE A 107 18.89 10.30 17.43
CA ILE A 107 18.79 8.92 16.99
C ILE A 107 19.88 8.66 15.93
N PRO A 108 20.92 7.85 16.23
CA PRO A 108 22.07 7.67 15.33
C PRO A 108 21.68 7.28 13.90
N LEU A 109 20.67 6.40 13.76
CA LEU A 109 20.18 5.93 12.47
C LEU A 109 19.69 7.06 11.56
N PHE A 110 19.17 8.16 12.11
CA PHE A 110 18.58 9.26 11.35
C PHE A 110 19.40 10.56 11.39
N SER A 111 20.47 10.61 12.17
CA SER A 111 21.28 11.83 12.35
C SER A 111 21.78 12.40 11.02
N ASP A 112 22.28 11.53 10.14
CA ASP A 112 22.88 11.91 8.87
C ASP A 112 21.83 12.26 7.80
N TYR A 113 20.61 11.72 7.94
CA TYR A 113 19.52 11.91 7.00
C TYR A 113 18.44 12.89 7.50
N ALA A 114 18.58 13.45 8.71
CA ALA A 114 17.55 14.27 9.35
C ALA A 114 17.11 15.44 8.46
N LEU A 115 18.06 16.19 7.90
CA LEU A 115 17.74 17.32 7.02
C LEU A 115 16.99 16.86 5.76
N LEU A 116 17.47 15.81 5.10
CA LEU A 116 16.81 15.26 3.91
C LEU A 116 15.41 14.74 4.24
N LEU A 117 15.23 14.10 5.40
CA LEU A 117 13.93 13.63 5.87
C LEU A 117 12.95 14.78 6.08
N TYR A 118 13.39 15.89 6.67
CA TYR A 118 12.54 17.09 6.87
C TYR A 118 12.12 17.70 5.54
N VAL A 119 13.05 17.86 4.61
CA VAL A 119 12.76 18.38 3.26
C VAL A 119 11.83 17.42 2.52
N HIS A 120 12.06 16.11 2.59
CA HIS A 120 11.21 15.08 2.00
C HIS A 120 9.77 15.20 2.51
N VAL A 121 9.56 15.24 3.83
CA VAL A 121 8.22 15.31 4.42
C VAL A 121 7.50 16.60 4.00
N LEU A 122 8.19 17.75 4.02
CA LEU A 122 7.59 19.04 3.60
C LEU A 122 7.16 18.98 2.13
N VAL A 123 8.07 18.56 1.24
CA VAL A 123 7.81 18.55 -0.21
C VAL A 123 6.69 17.55 -0.54
N SER A 124 6.70 16.36 0.07
CA SER A 124 5.64 15.35 -0.11
C SER A 124 4.28 15.81 0.43
N CYS A 125 4.24 16.55 1.54
CA CYS A 125 3.00 17.16 2.04
C CYS A 125 2.46 18.22 1.07
N LEU A 126 3.33 19.08 0.52
CA LEU A 126 2.94 20.11 -0.46
C LEU A 126 2.46 19.48 -1.77
N ARG A 127 3.16 18.46 -2.27
CA ARG A 127 2.72 17.69 -3.45
C ARG A 127 1.34 17.08 -3.20
N THR A 128 1.16 16.41 -2.05
CA THR A 128 -0.12 15.80 -1.68
C THR A 128 -1.24 16.84 -1.61
N LEU A 129 -0.98 18.01 -1.03
CA LEU A 129 -1.92 19.15 -1.01
C LEU A 129 -2.37 19.53 -2.43
N CYS A 130 -1.42 19.78 -3.33
CA CYS A 130 -1.69 20.19 -4.70
C CYS A 130 -2.49 19.12 -5.46
N THR A 131 -2.08 17.86 -5.39
CA THR A 131 -2.73 16.75 -6.11
C THR A 131 -4.14 16.46 -5.59
N GLN A 132 -4.35 16.46 -4.25
CA GLN A 132 -5.69 16.25 -3.68
C GLN A 132 -6.62 17.44 -3.93
N PHE A 133 -6.10 18.67 -3.97
CA PHE A 133 -6.89 19.84 -4.34
C PHE A 133 -7.32 19.79 -5.80
N VAL A 134 -6.43 19.43 -6.72
CA VAL A 134 -6.75 19.24 -8.15
C VAL A 134 -7.75 18.09 -8.35
N ARG A 135 -7.64 17.00 -7.56
CA ARG A 135 -8.61 15.92 -7.54
C ARG A 135 -9.99 16.40 -7.07
N SER A 136 -10.05 17.24 -6.03
CA SER A 136 -11.31 17.84 -5.56
C SER A 136 -11.97 18.74 -6.60
N ARG A 137 -11.21 19.25 -7.57
CA ARG A 137 -11.70 19.99 -8.73
C ARG A 137 -12.10 19.08 -9.90
N GLN A 138 -12.05 17.76 -9.71
CA GLN A 138 -12.38 16.76 -10.74
C GLN A 138 -11.48 16.80 -11.99
N LEU A 139 -10.26 17.36 -11.87
CA LEU A 139 -9.26 17.39 -12.96
C LEU A 139 -8.47 16.06 -13.00
N ASN A 140 -9.18 14.94 -13.07
CA ASN A 140 -8.61 13.60 -12.96
C ASN A 140 -7.54 13.30 -14.02
N ARG A 141 -7.65 13.87 -15.22
CA ARG A 141 -6.63 13.71 -16.28
C ARG A 141 -5.30 14.32 -15.85
N LEU A 142 -5.31 15.49 -15.21
CA LEU A 142 -4.09 16.13 -14.74
C LEU A 142 -3.43 15.32 -13.63
N VAL A 143 -4.22 14.77 -12.70
CA VAL A 143 -3.72 13.87 -11.64
C VAL A 143 -3.10 12.60 -12.25
N ALA A 144 -3.69 12.07 -13.33
CA ALA A 144 -3.18 10.93 -14.04
C ALA A 144 -1.82 11.20 -14.71
N VAL A 145 -1.71 12.33 -15.40
CA VAL A 145 -0.46 12.77 -16.05
C VAL A 145 0.62 13.04 -15.00
N ASP A 146 0.27 13.69 -13.89
CA ASP A 146 1.16 13.93 -12.76
C ASP A 146 1.74 12.64 -12.17
N GLY A 147 0.90 11.62 -11.97
CA GLY A 147 1.36 10.33 -11.46
C GLY A 147 2.42 9.66 -12.34
N VAL A 148 2.23 9.70 -13.66
CA VAL A 148 3.22 9.19 -14.63
C VAL A 148 4.48 10.05 -14.64
N LEU A 149 4.33 11.38 -14.68
CA LEU A 149 5.45 12.32 -14.64
C LEU A 149 6.31 12.12 -13.40
N CYS A 150 5.68 12.05 -12.22
CA CYS A 150 6.39 11.85 -10.95
C CYS A 150 7.17 10.52 -10.95
N SER A 151 6.56 9.43 -11.42
CA SER A 151 7.25 8.13 -11.46
C SER A 151 8.41 8.14 -12.46
N ALA A 152 8.24 8.75 -13.64
CA ALA A 152 9.28 8.85 -14.66
C ALA A 152 10.45 9.76 -14.20
N THR A 153 10.15 10.90 -13.59
CA THR A 153 11.17 11.81 -13.03
C THR A 153 11.89 11.19 -11.84
N ASN A 154 11.18 10.44 -10.98
CA ASN A 154 11.82 9.71 -9.90
C ASN A 154 12.84 8.68 -10.43
N LEU A 155 12.48 7.90 -11.46
CA LEU A 155 13.42 7.00 -12.12
C LEU A 155 14.63 7.78 -12.70
N GLY A 156 14.39 8.89 -13.39
CA GLY A 156 15.46 9.73 -13.96
C GLY A 156 16.41 10.27 -12.90
N PHE A 157 15.88 10.85 -11.81
CA PHE A 157 16.70 11.34 -10.71
C PHE A 157 17.41 10.20 -9.95
N MET A 158 16.77 9.04 -9.84
CA MET A 158 17.39 7.87 -9.23
C MET A 158 18.60 7.38 -10.03
N ILE A 159 18.49 7.33 -11.36
CA ILE A 159 19.62 7.02 -12.25
C ILE A 159 20.74 8.06 -12.08
N LEU A 160 20.38 9.34 -12.06
CA LEU A 160 21.36 10.42 -11.93
C LEU A 160 22.11 10.37 -10.59
N PHE A 161 21.38 10.26 -9.45
CA PHE A 161 21.99 10.36 -8.13
C PHE A 161 22.63 9.05 -7.65
N LEU A 162 22.04 7.89 -7.97
CA LEU A 162 22.60 6.60 -7.56
C LEU A 162 23.72 6.14 -8.49
N SER A 163 23.46 6.04 -9.82
CA SER A 163 24.45 5.52 -10.77
C SER A 163 25.40 6.60 -11.28
N GLY A 164 24.92 7.83 -11.52
CA GLY A 164 25.72 8.92 -12.03
C GLY A 164 26.63 9.56 -10.98
N MET A 165 26.11 9.76 -9.75
CA MET A 165 26.81 10.49 -8.69
C MET A 165 27.25 9.58 -7.52
N GLY A 166 26.79 8.33 -7.44
CA GLY A 166 27.16 7.38 -6.39
C GLY A 166 26.73 7.79 -4.98
N MET A 167 25.59 8.51 -4.83
CA MET A 167 25.17 9.12 -3.57
C MET A 167 24.50 8.14 -2.58
N GLY A 168 24.34 6.86 -2.92
CA GLY A 168 23.77 5.85 -2.04
C GLY A 168 22.39 6.23 -1.50
N ALA A 169 22.15 5.98 -0.19
CA ALA A 169 20.89 6.26 0.47
C ALA A 169 20.45 7.73 0.39
N SER A 170 21.39 8.68 0.48
CA SER A 170 21.11 10.11 0.33
C SER A 170 20.58 10.43 -1.08
N GLY A 171 21.17 9.84 -2.12
CA GLY A 171 20.74 9.99 -3.51
C GLY A 171 19.34 9.46 -3.74
N TYR A 172 18.99 8.34 -3.11
CA TYR A 172 17.63 7.80 -3.16
C TYR A 172 16.60 8.78 -2.59
N ILE A 173 16.84 9.31 -1.38
CA ILE A 173 15.93 10.25 -0.73
C ILE A 173 15.84 11.54 -1.57
N LEU A 174 16.97 12.02 -2.07
CA LEU A 174 17.01 13.22 -2.92
C LEU A 174 16.23 13.02 -4.21
N SER A 175 16.25 11.83 -4.81
CA SER A 175 15.47 11.52 -6.01
C SER A 175 13.96 11.66 -5.77
N ILE A 176 13.48 11.22 -4.60
CA ILE A 176 12.07 11.39 -4.21
C ILE A 176 11.75 12.87 -3.98
N ILE A 177 12.62 13.60 -3.29
CA ILE A 177 12.44 15.04 -3.06
C ILE A 177 12.33 15.80 -4.39
N CYS A 178 13.26 15.58 -5.30
CA CYS A 178 13.28 16.27 -6.60
C CYS A 178 12.07 15.91 -7.46
N SER A 179 11.66 14.63 -7.48
CA SER A 179 10.49 14.20 -8.24
C SER A 179 9.19 14.74 -7.65
N ASP A 180 9.04 14.74 -6.32
CA ASP A 180 7.88 15.31 -5.63
C ASP A 180 7.82 16.83 -5.81
N ALA A 181 8.96 17.54 -5.75
CA ALA A 181 9.03 18.97 -5.98
C ALA A 181 8.63 19.33 -7.41
N LEU A 182 9.16 18.60 -8.41
CA LEU A 182 8.82 18.81 -9.81
C LEU A 182 7.34 18.52 -10.08
N SER A 183 6.80 17.44 -9.52
CA SER A 183 5.39 17.09 -9.58
C SER A 183 4.52 18.19 -8.95
N ALA A 184 4.85 18.65 -7.74
CA ALA A 184 4.13 19.72 -7.08
C ALA A 184 4.13 21.02 -7.91
N LEU A 185 5.29 21.39 -8.47
CA LEU A 185 5.45 22.56 -9.32
C LEU A 185 4.63 22.42 -10.61
N PHE A 186 4.70 21.27 -11.28
CA PHE A 186 3.92 20.97 -12.48
C PHE A 186 2.42 21.13 -12.22
N VAL A 187 1.90 20.47 -11.18
CA VAL A 187 0.48 20.57 -10.81
C VAL A 187 0.10 22.01 -10.43
N PHE A 188 0.96 22.70 -9.68
CA PHE A 188 0.73 24.07 -9.26
C PHE A 188 0.61 25.03 -10.45
N LEU A 189 1.50 24.91 -11.43
CA LEU A 189 1.52 25.77 -12.62
C LEU A 189 0.38 25.43 -13.59
N VAL A 190 0.22 24.14 -13.96
CA VAL A 190 -0.77 23.70 -14.95
C VAL A 190 -2.20 23.88 -14.47
N ALA A 191 -2.48 23.61 -13.18
CA ALA A 191 -3.79 23.83 -12.61
C ALA A 191 -4.05 25.30 -12.23
N GLY A 192 -3.05 26.20 -12.36
CA GLY A 192 -3.15 27.60 -12.02
C GLY A 192 -3.48 27.81 -10.54
N LEU A 193 -2.81 27.06 -9.63
CA LEU A 193 -3.13 27.10 -8.20
C LEU A 193 -2.78 28.44 -7.55
N ARG A 194 -1.92 29.24 -8.17
CA ARG A 194 -1.59 30.61 -7.71
C ARG A 194 -2.84 31.45 -7.43
N ARG A 195 -3.90 31.29 -8.23
CA ARG A 195 -5.18 32.03 -8.06
C ARG A 195 -5.98 31.63 -6.80
N TYR A 196 -5.61 30.53 -6.14
CA TYR A 196 -6.24 30.08 -4.89
C TYR A 196 -5.37 30.38 -3.68
N LEU A 197 -4.14 30.83 -3.90
CA LEU A 197 -3.18 31.17 -2.85
C LEU A 197 -3.41 32.61 -2.38
N HIS A 198 -4.28 32.77 -1.41
CA HIS A 198 -4.56 34.10 -0.80
C HIS A 198 -4.50 33.93 0.71
N VAL A 199 -3.46 34.46 1.35
CA VAL A 199 -3.26 34.40 2.81
C VAL A 199 -4.48 34.97 3.56
N LYS A 200 -5.10 36.02 3.05
CA LYS A 200 -6.32 36.61 3.59
C LYS A 200 -7.57 35.72 3.50
N SER A 201 -7.51 34.62 2.75
CA SER A 201 -8.62 33.68 2.60
C SER A 201 -8.66 32.62 3.70
N PHE A 202 -7.81 32.72 4.73
CA PHE A 202 -7.90 31.82 5.89
C PHE A 202 -9.26 32.00 6.59
N ASN A 203 -9.96 30.90 6.77
CA ASN A 203 -11.25 30.86 7.46
C ASN A 203 -11.17 29.89 8.64
N ARG A 204 -11.17 30.43 9.86
CA ARG A 204 -11.03 29.67 11.10
C ARG A 204 -12.17 28.67 11.32
N GLU A 205 -13.41 29.06 10.97
CA GLU A 205 -14.56 28.15 11.13
C GLU A 205 -14.47 26.95 10.19
N LEU A 206 -14.19 27.19 8.92
CA LEU A 206 -13.95 26.14 7.94
C LEU A 206 -12.75 25.26 8.35
N TRP A 207 -11.66 25.88 8.82
CA TRP A 207 -10.49 25.17 9.31
C TRP A 207 -10.84 24.25 10.48
N GLY A 208 -11.62 24.72 11.46
CA GLY A 208 -12.08 23.90 12.57
C GLY A 208 -12.92 22.69 12.12
N ARG A 209 -13.81 22.88 11.13
CA ARG A 209 -14.59 21.77 10.52
C ARG A 209 -13.69 20.78 9.79
N MET A 210 -12.72 21.27 9.04
CA MET A 210 -11.73 20.43 8.34
C MET A 210 -10.89 19.60 9.31
N MET A 211 -10.40 20.20 10.41
CA MET A 211 -9.60 19.50 11.42
C MET A 211 -10.42 18.48 12.21
N ARG A 212 -11.65 18.80 12.61
CA ARG A 212 -12.55 17.84 13.27
C ARG A 212 -12.83 16.62 12.42
N TYR A 213 -12.77 16.75 11.09
CA TYR A 213 -12.91 15.62 10.18
C TYR A 213 -11.58 14.88 9.94
N ALA A 214 -10.46 15.61 9.80
CA ALA A 214 -9.17 15.05 9.41
C ALA A 214 -8.44 14.35 10.56
N LEU A 215 -8.39 14.97 11.75
CA LEU A 215 -7.63 14.45 12.90
C LEU A 215 -8.02 13.04 13.33
N PRO A 216 -9.31 12.63 13.37
CA PRO A 216 -9.67 11.25 13.71
C PRO A 216 -9.17 10.20 12.70
N MET A 217 -8.76 10.61 11.49
CA MET A 217 -8.23 9.68 10.49
C MET A 217 -6.74 9.41 10.66
N VAL A 218 -6.00 10.28 11.37
CA VAL A 218 -4.57 10.12 11.61
C VAL A 218 -4.26 8.84 12.39
N PRO A 219 -4.92 8.50 13.53
CA PRO A 219 -4.70 7.25 14.22
C PRO A 219 -4.91 6.02 13.36
N ALA A 220 -5.89 6.04 12.45
CA ALA A 220 -6.13 4.93 11.53
C ALA A 220 -4.97 4.73 10.55
N GLN A 221 -4.39 5.83 10.04
CA GLN A 221 -3.21 5.77 9.17
C GLN A 221 -1.97 5.28 9.93
N ILE A 222 -1.78 5.74 11.17
CA ILE A 222 -0.69 5.25 12.02
C ILE A 222 -0.85 3.76 12.29
N SER A 223 -2.05 3.27 12.63
CA SER A 223 -2.29 1.85 12.84
C SER A 223 -2.01 1.01 11.58
N PHE A 224 -2.38 1.52 10.41
CA PHE A 224 -2.06 0.89 9.14
C PHE A 224 -0.55 0.86 8.89
N TRP A 225 0.14 1.97 9.17
CA TRP A 225 1.60 2.04 9.06
C TRP A 225 2.28 1.05 10.01
N VAL A 226 1.86 0.95 11.26
CA VAL A 226 2.42 0.01 12.23
C VAL A 226 2.41 -1.41 11.70
N ILE A 227 1.27 -1.89 11.17
CA ILE A 227 1.21 -3.27 10.66
C ILE A 227 2.11 -3.47 9.42
N ASN A 228 2.29 -2.44 8.59
CA ASN A 228 2.99 -2.59 7.31
C ASN A 228 4.49 -2.26 7.36
N ALA A 229 4.94 -1.54 8.38
CA ALA A 229 6.28 -0.97 8.40
C ALA A 229 7.06 -1.21 9.69
N SER A 230 6.39 -1.48 10.82
CA SER A 230 7.07 -1.66 12.10
C SER A 230 8.03 -2.84 12.10
N ASP A 231 7.75 -3.88 11.33
CA ASP A 231 8.60 -5.07 11.19
C ASP A 231 10.06 -4.70 10.87
N LEU A 232 10.27 -3.72 9.98
CA LEU A 232 11.61 -3.27 9.59
C LEU A 232 12.37 -2.66 10.77
N PHE A 233 11.68 -1.88 11.63
CA PHE A 233 12.28 -1.27 12.82
C PHE A 233 12.56 -2.29 13.92
N PHE A 234 11.66 -3.25 14.12
CA PHE A 234 11.89 -4.35 15.04
C PHE A 234 13.08 -5.21 14.59
N VAL A 235 13.18 -5.55 13.30
CA VAL A 235 14.31 -6.30 12.74
C VAL A 235 15.60 -5.51 12.87
N GLN A 236 15.60 -4.21 12.55
CA GLN A 236 16.75 -3.32 12.76
C GLN A 236 17.25 -3.37 14.19
N ALA A 237 16.36 -3.22 15.18
CA ALA A 237 16.75 -3.11 16.58
C ALA A 237 17.09 -4.45 17.24
N MET A 238 16.44 -5.55 16.81
CA MET A 238 16.52 -6.84 17.51
C MET A 238 17.39 -7.88 16.79
N CYS A 239 17.77 -7.66 15.53
CA CYS A 239 18.63 -8.55 14.77
C CYS A 239 20.07 -8.02 14.67
N GLU A 240 20.47 -7.03 15.48
CA GLU A 240 21.86 -6.59 15.56
C GLU A 240 22.75 -7.74 16.05
N GLY A 241 23.77 -8.10 15.26
CA GLY A 241 24.64 -9.24 15.54
C GLY A 241 24.04 -10.62 15.22
N TYR A 242 22.79 -10.72 14.78
CA TYR A 242 22.20 -11.99 14.40
C TYR A 242 22.95 -12.60 13.20
N GLN A 243 23.44 -13.84 13.37
CA GLN A 243 24.32 -14.52 12.40
C GLN A 243 25.56 -13.69 11.97
N GLY A 244 26.05 -12.80 12.84
CA GLY A 244 27.22 -11.98 12.57
C GLY A 244 26.97 -10.78 11.63
N GLN A 245 25.70 -10.45 11.33
CA GLN A 245 25.29 -9.35 10.47
C GLN A 245 24.63 -8.22 11.27
N SER A 246 24.63 -7.02 10.69
CA SER A 246 23.97 -5.85 11.29
C SER A 246 22.45 -5.87 11.14
N GLY A 247 21.75 -5.09 11.93
CA GLY A 247 20.31 -4.90 11.80
C GLY A 247 19.91 -4.29 10.45
N GLU A 248 20.75 -3.36 9.89
CA GLU A 248 20.56 -2.79 8.56
C GLU A 248 20.59 -3.84 7.47
N TYR A 249 21.52 -4.81 7.57
CA TYR A 249 21.62 -5.92 6.62
C TYR A 249 20.31 -6.72 6.56
N TRP A 250 19.80 -7.14 7.72
CA TRP A 250 18.55 -7.90 7.77
C TRP A 250 17.34 -7.09 7.32
N THR A 251 17.33 -5.79 7.64
CA THR A 251 16.29 -4.86 7.20
C THR A 251 16.32 -4.68 5.67
N GLY A 252 17.52 -4.63 5.08
CA GLY A 252 17.72 -4.54 3.64
C GLY A 252 17.20 -5.79 2.91
N LEU A 253 17.58 -6.97 3.39
CA LEU A 253 17.08 -8.24 2.86
C LEU A 253 15.56 -8.38 3.01
N LEU A 254 15.02 -8.09 4.20
CA LEU A 254 13.58 -8.13 4.44
C LEU A 254 12.84 -7.13 3.55
N GLY A 255 13.39 -5.92 3.39
CA GLY A 255 12.85 -4.87 2.52
C GLY A 255 12.78 -5.30 1.05
N VAL A 256 13.75 -6.07 0.55
CA VAL A 256 13.71 -6.69 -0.78
C VAL A 256 12.71 -7.84 -0.81
N GLY A 257 12.61 -8.62 0.26
CA GLY A 257 11.62 -9.71 0.39
C GLY A 257 10.17 -9.27 0.24
N TYR A 258 9.83 -8.02 0.62
CA TYR A 258 8.51 -7.43 0.40
C TYR A 258 8.16 -7.19 -1.08
N PHE A 259 9.14 -7.24 -1.98
CA PHE A 259 8.92 -6.90 -3.39
C PHE A 259 7.93 -7.85 -4.09
N LEU A 260 8.14 -9.15 -4.04
CA LEU A 260 7.27 -10.11 -4.71
C LEU A 260 5.84 -10.10 -4.15
N PRO A 261 5.61 -10.05 -2.82
CA PRO A 261 4.29 -9.83 -2.25
C PRO A 261 3.59 -8.56 -2.74
N THR A 262 4.36 -7.50 -3.08
CA THR A 262 3.78 -6.24 -3.62
C THR A 262 3.01 -6.48 -4.93
N ILE A 263 3.40 -7.47 -5.74
CA ILE A 263 2.67 -7.84 -6.97
C ILE A 263 1.23 -8.24 -6.61
N LEU A 264 1.06 -9.04 -5.55
CA LEU A 264 -0.26 -9.43 -5.06
C LEU A 264 -1.05 -8.22 -4.52
N THR A 265 -0.37 -7.30 -3.82
CA THR A 265 -0.96 -6.03 -3.36
C THR A 265 -1.47 -5.18 -4.53
N VAL A 266 -0.71 -5.09 -5.62
CA VAL A 266 -1.11 -4.33 -6.82
C VAL A 266 -2.37 -4.93 -7.44
N LEU A 267 -2.41 -6.26 -7.62
CA LEU A 267 -3.59 -6.97 -8.11
C LEU A 267 -4.81 -6.76 -7.21
N GLY A 268 -4.61 -6.89 -5.89
CA GLY A 268 -5.65 -6.65 -4.88
C GLY A 268 -6.20 -5.23 -4.93
N THR A 269 -5.32 -4.23 -5.10
CA THR A 269 -5.72 -2.82 -5.16
C THR A 269 -6.52 -2.50 -6.43
N ILE A 270 -6.07 -3.00 -7.59
CA ILE A 270 -6.80 -2.82 -8.87
C ILE A 270 -8.20 -3.41 -8.76
N PHE A 271 -8.30 -4.62 -8.21
CA PHE A 271 -9.60 -5.23 -7.97
C PHE A 271 -10.45 -4.40 -7.00
N TYR A 272 -9.87 -3.94 -5.89
CA TYR A 272 -10.57 -3.20 -4.86
C TYR A 272 -11.11 -1.84 -5.35
N GLU A 273 -10.36 -1.11 -6.15
CA GLU A 273 -10.79 0.15 -6.77
C GLU A 273 -12.02 -0.05 -7.68
N ALA A 274 -12.02 -1.12 -8.48
CA ALA A 274 -13.17 -1.48 -9.30
C ALA A 274 -14.36 -1.99 -8.46
N TRP A 275 -14.07 -2.74 -7.40
CA TRP A 275 -15.04 -3.32 -6.50
C TRP A 275 -15.83 -2.29 -5.71
N GLN A 276 -15.17 -1.24 -5.17
CA GLN A 276 -15.82 -0.21 -4.36
C GLN A 276 -17.04 0.42 -5.04
N LEU A 277 -16.95 0.70 -6.34
CA LEU A 277 -18.08 1.27 -7.11
C LEU A 277 -19.25 0.29 -7.17
N SER A 278 -18.97 -0.98 -7.42
CA SER A 278 -20.01 -2.01 -7.51
C SER A 278 -20.63 -2.33 -6.14
N ALA A 279 -19.82 -2.33 -5.07
CA ALA A 279 -20.27 -2.62 -3.71
C ALA A 279 -21.31 -1.61 -3.21
N VAL A 280 -21.16 -0.33 -3.55
CA VAL A 280 -22.08 0.74 -3.11
C VAL A 280 -23.38 0.77 -3.94
N THR A 281 -23.30 0.41 -5.23
CA THR A 281 -24.45 0.55 -6.15
C THR A 281 -25.42 -0.64 -6.12
N GLU A 282 -25.00 -1.80 -5.63
CA GLU A 282 -25.84 -3.00 -5.57
C GLU A 282 -26.70 -2.99 -4.30
N GLU A 283 -28.03 -2.87 -4.45
CA GLU A 283 -28.95 -2.87 -3.32
C GLU A 283 -29.71 -4.20 -3.14
N LYS A 284 -30.09 -4.84 -4.27
CA LYS A 284 -30.87 -6.10 -4.23
C LYS A 284 -29.95 -7.33 -4.27
N GLY A 285 -30.10 -8.22 -3.28
CA GLY A 285 -29.28 -9.46 -3.22
C GLY A 285 -27.82 -9.23 -2.87
N ARG A 286 -27.49 -8.15 -2.16
CA ARG A 286 -26.14 -7.70 -1.80
C ARG A 286 -25.29 -8.81 -1.18
N ALA A 287 -25.82 -9.55 -0.18
CA ALA A 287 -25.07 -10.62 0.48
C ALA A 287 -24.65 -11.75 -0.47
N ALA A 288 -25.53 -12.18 -1.38
CA ALA A 288 -25.23 -13.19 -2.38
C ALA A 288 -24.23 -12.68 -3.42
N PHE A 289 -24.32 -11.40 -3.78
CA PHE A 289 -23.38 -10.75 -4.69
C PHE A 289 -21.98 -10.67 -4.05
N PHE A 290 -21.86 -10.19 -2.81
CA PHE A 290 -20.59 -10.14 -2.06
C PHE A 290 -19.98 -11.53 -1.90
N SER A 291 -20.78 -12.55 -1.54
CA SER A 291 -20.33 -13.95 -1.41
C SER A 291 -19.73 -14.49 -2.71
N ARG A 292 -20.40 -14.24 -3.83
CA ARG A 292 -19.93 -14.70 -5.15
C ARG A 292 -18.64 -14.00 -5.56
N VAL A 293 -18.57 -12.69 -5.40
CA VAL A 293 -17.38 -11.90 -5.76
C VAL A 293 -16.20 -12.27 -4.88
N PHE A 294 -16.42 -12.44 -3.56
CA PHE A 294 -15.38 -12.90 -2.65
C PHE A 294 -14.82 -14.28 -3.04
N GLY A 295 -15.71 -15.22 -3.41
CA GLY A 295 -15.29 -16.56 -3.84
C GLY A 295 -14.39 -16.56 -5.07
N ILE A 296 -14.60 -15.63 -6.00
CA ILE A 296 -13.78 -15.47 -7.21
C ILE A 296 -12.46 -14.76 -6.88
N TYR A 297 -12.55 -13.69 -6.10
CA TYR A 297 -11.38 -12.94 -5.62
C TYR A 297 -10.43 -13.83 -4.84
N GLN A 298 -10.98 -14.64 -3.93
CA GLN A 298 -10.26 -15.66 -3.19
C GLN A 298 -9.55 -16.64 -4.13
N ALA A 299 -10.27 -17.18 -5.13
CA ALA A 299 -9.71 -18.14 -6.09
C ALA A 299 -8.51 -17.56 -6.86
N LEU A 300 -8.67 -16.32 -7.38
CA LEU A 300 -7.61 -15.62 -8.09
C LEU A 300 -6.39 -15.39 -7.20
N LEU A 301 -6.61 -14.89 -5.98
CA LEU A 301 -5.51 -14.57 -5.07
C LEU A 301 -4.75 -15.80 -4.60
N PHE A 302 -5.43 -16.95 -4.35
CA PHE A 302 -4.73 -18.19 -4.00
C PHE A 302 -3.87 -18.70 -5.14
N CYS A 303 -4.35 -18.66 -6.38
CA CYS A 303 -3.54 -19.04 -7.55
C CYS A 303 -2.31 -18.13 -7.71
N CYS A 304 -2.48 -16.82 -7.60
CA CYS A 304 -1.38 -15.87 -7.69
C CYS A 304 -0.37 -16.05 -6.53
N CYS A 305 -0.87 -16.23 -5.31
CA CYS A 305 -0.05 -16.42 -4.12
C CYS A 305 0.83 -17.69 -4.24
N SER A 306 0.24 -18.82 -4.61
CA SER A 306 0.97 -20.06 -4.84
C SER A 306 2.00 -19.93 -5.98
N GLY A 307 1.63 -19.27 -7.09
CA GLY A 307 2.57 -18.98 -8.18
C GLY A 307 3.77 -18.12 -7.75
N ILE A 308 3.55 -17.11 -6.90
CA ILE A 308 4.62 -16.26 -6.34
C ILE A 308 5.53 -17.10 -5.42
N ILE A 309 4.96 -17.97 -4.57
CA ILE A 309 5.74 -18.84 -3.68
C ILE A 309 6.57 -19.80 -4.50
N LEU A 310 5.99 -20.49 -5.49
CA LEU A 310 6.71 -21.41 -6.38
C LEU A 310 7.88 -20.73 -7.10
N LEU A 311 7.65 -19.51 -7.60
CA LEU A 311 8.61 -18.77 -8.41
C LEU A 311 9.51 -17.83 -7.60
N CYS A 312 9.42 -17.77 -6.26
CA CYS A 312 10.15 -16.78 -5.47
C CYS A 312 11.66 -16.88 -5.66
N ARG A 313 12.24 -18.08 -5.68
CA ARG A 313 13.69 -18.27 -5.86
C ARG A 313 14.19 -17.86 -7.27
N PRO A 314 13.61 -18.33 -8.38
CA PRO A 314 14.03 -17.87 -9.70
C PRO A 314 13.77 -16.38 -9.91
N LEU A 315 12.73 -15.79 -9.34
CA LEU A 315 12.48 -14.36 -9.46
C LEU A 315 13.50 -13.51 -8.68
N MET A 316 14.13 -14.04 -7.63
CA MET A 316 15.20 -13.33 -6.92
C MET A 316 16.46 -13.12 -7.75
N PHE A 317 16.68 -13.86 -8.84
CA PHE A 317 17.78 -13.55 -9.79
C PHE A 317 17.63 -12.20 -10.50
N MET A 318 16.47 -11.54 -10.39
CA MET A 318 16.28 -10.16 -10.87
C MET A 318 17.05 -9.13 -10.02
N PHE A 319 17.49 -9.51 -8.83
CA PHE A 319 18.22 -8.66 -7.90
C PHE A 319 19.71 -8.96 -7.92
N LYS A 320 20.52 -8.06 -7.38
CA LYS A 320 21.96 -8.31 -7.22
C LYS A 320 22.18 -9.54 -6.33
N ALA A 321 23.21 -10.33 -6.61
CA ALA A 321 23.44 -11.64 -6.00
C ALA A 321 23.45 -11.66 -4.47
N ASN A 322 23.95 -10.59 -3.83
CA ASN A 322 23.99 -10.46 -2.37
C ASN A 322 22.58 -10.27 -1.72
N PHE A 323 21.53 -10.05 -2.52
CA PHE A 323 20.15 -10.00 -2.07
C PHE A 323 19.38 -11.30 -2.30
N TYR A 324 20.04 -12.32 -2.86
CA TYR A 324 19.36 -13.58 -3.20
C TYR A 324 18.64 -14.20 -2.02
N ASP A 325 19.23 -14.17 -0.83
CA ASP A 325 18.68 -14.76 0.39
C ASP A 325 17.37 -14.10 0.88
N ALA A 326 16.97 -12.99 0.29
CA ALA A 326 15.66 -12.38 0.56
C ALA A 326 14.49 -13.32 0.17
N TRP A 327 14.72 -14.35 -0.67
CA TRP A 327 13.70 -15.34 -1.03
C TRP A 327 13.04 -16.01 0.19
N GLN A 328 13.81 -16.21 1.29
CA GLN A 328 13.32 -16.87 2.50
C GLN A 328 12.16 -16.13 3.19
N PHE A 329 12.04 -14.83 2.98
CA PHE A 329 10.97 -14.00 3.56
C PHE A 329 9.71 -14.00 2.70
N VAL A 330 9.86 -14.25 1.38
CA VAL A 330 8.78 -14.11 0.40
C VAL A 330 7.57 -14.99 0.70
N PRO A 331 7.68 -16.28 1.01
CA PRO A 331 6.51 -17.13 1.21
C PRO A 331 5.60 -16.66 2.33
N MET A 332 6.16 -16.34 3.51
CA MET A 332 5.38 -15.84 4.65
C MET A 332 4.77 -14.46 4.39
N LEU A 333 5.54 -13.54 3.79
CA LEU A 333 5.05 -12.20 3.42
C LEU A 333 3.97 -12.26 2.34
N THR A 334 4.04 -13.22 1.41
CA THR A 334 3.00 -13.41 0.40
C THR A 334 1.69 -13.90 1.03
N LEU A 335 1.77 -14.81 2.01
CA LEU A 335 0.61 -15.22 2.81
C LEU A 335 0.03 -14.05 3.64
N ALA A 336 0.88 -13.26 4.28
CA ALA A 336 0.47 -12.08 5.01
C ALA A 336 -0.28 -11.09 4.07
N THR A 337 0.25 -10.87 2.88
CA THR A 337 -0.36 -10.02 1.86
C THR A 337 -1.69 -10.58 1.34
N LEU A 338 -1.80 -11.89 1.19
CA LEU A 338 -3.07 -12.56 0.83
C LEU A 338 -4.17 -12.23 1.84
N PHE A 339 -3.90 -12.38 3.13
CA PHE A 339 -4.87 -12.03 4.18
C PHE A 339 -5.13 -10.51 4.25
N ASN A 340 -4.12 -9.68 3.97
CA ASN A 340 -4.34 -8.23 3.84
C ASN A 340 -5.31 -7.90 2.70
N CYS A 341 -5.21 -8.55 1.55
CA CYS A 341 -6.16 -8.41 0.44
C CYS A 341 -7.58 -8.82 0.85
N PHE A 342 -7.74 -9.91 1.60
CA PHE A 342 -9.03 -10.31 2.15
C PHE A 342 -9.57 -9.27 3.15
N ASN A 343 -8.70 -8.71 3.99
CA ASN A 343 -9.05 -7.66 4.94
C ASN A 343 -9.54 -6.39 4.22
N GLN A 344 -8.92 -6.01 3.10
CA GLN A 344 -9.38 -4.89 2.28
C GLN A 344 -10.77 -5.16 1.69
N PHE A 345 -11.02 -6.38 1.20
CA PHE A 345 -12.35 -6.76 0.71
C PHE A 345 -13.41 -6.62 1.81
N LEU A 346 -13.16 -7.19 2.99
CA LEU A 346 -14.10 -7.11 4.12
C LEU A 346 -14.31 -5.67 4.62
N ASN A 347 -13.31 -4.81 4.47
CA ASN A 347 -13.45 -3.38 4.79
C ASN A 347 -14.52 -2.69 3.93
N SER A 348 -14.79 -3.19 2.72
CA SER A 348 -15.87 -2.66 1.88
C SER A 348 -17.26 -2.89 2.50
N VAL A 349 -17.46 -3.94 3.31
CA VAL A 349 -18.70 -4.17 4.06
C VAL A 349 -18.91 -3.05 5.08
N TYR A 350 -17.86 -2.71 5.85
CA TYR A 350 -17.93 -1.59 6.81
C TYR A 350 -18.22 -0.24 6.13
N MET A 351 -17.68 -0.03 4.93
CA MET A 351 -17.92 1.17 4.15
C MET A 351 -19.39 1.25 3.72
N VAL A 352 -19.95 0.16 3.22
CA VAL A 352 -21.35 0.08 2.76
C VAL A 352 -22.32 0.23 3.93
N GLU A 353 -22.04 -0.43 5.07
CA GLU A 353 -22.85 -0.37 6.30
C GLU A 353 -22.55 0.88 7.16
N LYS A 354 -21.67 1.79 6.69
CA LYS A 354 -21.27 3.03 7.37
C LYS A 354 -20.72 2.81 8.79
N ARG A 355 -20.02 1.69 9.00
CA ARG A 355 -19.43 1.28 10.29
C ARG A 355 -17.90 1.45 10.31
N SER A 356 -17.40 2.62 9.95
CA SER A 356 -15.94 2.92 9.85
C SER A 356 -15.17 2.72 11.17
N THR A 357 -15.84 2.87 12.32
CA THR A 357 -15.24 2.63 13.63
C THR A 357 -14.79 1.17 13.83
N LEU A 358 -15.53 0.20 13.28
CA LEU A 358 -15.13 -1.22 13.32
C LEU A 358 -13.86 -1.46 12.49
N SER A 359 -13.69 -0.74 11.38
CA SER A 359 -12.46 -0.79 10.61
C SER A 359 -11.26 -0.33 11.44
N LEU A 360 -11.39 0.78 12.19
CA LEU A 360 -10.35 1.29 13.08
C LEU A 360 -10.00 0.29 14.17
N TYR A 361 -11.00 -0.22 14.91
CA TYR A 361 -10.74 -1.16 16.02
C TYR A 361 -10.08 -2.46 15.56
N THR A 362 -10.52 -3.02 14.43
CA THR A 362 -9.89 -4.24 13.88
C THR A 362 -8.45 -4.01 13.45
N MET A 363 -8.15 -2.84 12.85
CA MET A 363 -6.77 -2.48 12.47
C MET A 363 -5.89 -2.22 13.70
N LEU A 364 -6.42 -1.54 14.71
CA LEU A 364 -5.69 -1.30 15.97
C LEU A 364 -5.36 -2.61 16.69
N ALA A 365 -6.32 -3.54 16.75
CA ALA A 365 -6.07 -4.88 17.31
C ALA A 365 -4.96 -5.62 16.54
N GLY A 366 -4.96 -5.54 15.20
CA GLY A 366 -3.89 -6.07 14.36
C GLY A 366 -2.54 -5.43 14.63
N ALA A 367 -2.49 -4.10 14.79
CA ALA A 367 -1.26 -3.37 15.08
C ALA A 367 -0.67 -3.75 16.44
N ILE A 368 -1.49 -3.84 17.47
CA ILE A 368 -1.06 -4.30 18.81
C ILE A 368 -0.54 -5.73 18.75
N ALA A 369 -1.28 -6.63 18.07
CA ALA A 369 -0.85 -8.02 17.88
C ALA A 369 0.48 -8.11 17.12
N ASN A 370 0.66 -7.30 16.06
CA ASN A 370 1.90 -7.27 15.28
C ASN A 370 3.09 -6.85 16.13
N CYS A 371 2.98 -5.77 16.90
CA CYS A 371 4.05 -5.33 17.79
C CYS A 371 4.39 -6.39 18.85
N ALA A 372 3.39 -6.98 19.49
CA ALA A 372 3.60 -8.01 20.51
C ALA A 372 4.25 -9.28 19.91
N LEU A 373 3.81 -9.70 18.74
CA LEU A 373 4.36 -10.86 18.04
C LEU A 373 5.77 -10.60 17.51
N ASN A 374 6.07 -9.41 16.99
CA ASN A 374 7.45 -9.04 16.61
C ASN A 374 8.38 -9.15 17.80
N TRP A 375 7.99 -8.56 18.94
CA TRP A 375 8.78 -8.62 20.16
C TRP A 375 9.02 -10.07 20.64
N ALA A 376 8.03 -10.94 20.52
CA ALA A 376 8.13 -12.34 20.97
C ALA A 376 8.84 -13.26 19.96
N LEU A 377 8.62 -13.11 18.65
CA LEU A 377 9.06 -14.06 17.64
C LEU A 377 10.44 -13.73 17.05
N ILE A 378 10.83 -12.46 16.97
CA ILE A 378 12.13 -12.08 16.42
C ILE A 378 13.30 -12.67 17.22
N PRO A 379 13.30 -12.66 18.56
CA PRO A 379 14.39 -13.29 19.33
C PRO A 379 14.51 -14.80 19.09
N LEU A 380 13.40 -15.47 18.73
CA LEU A 380 13.35 -16.92 18.51
C LEU A 380 13.73 -17.33 17.08
N MET A 381 13.35 -16.53 16.09
CA MET A 381 13.41 -16.89 14.66
C MET A 381 14.21 -15.88 13.82
N GLY A 382 14.79 -14.85 14.44
CA GLY A 382 15.42 -13.74 13.72
C GLY A 382 14.41 -13.00 12.81
N PRO A 383 14.85 -12.50 11.65
CA PRO A 383 13.98 -11.73 10.74
C PRO A 383 12.75 -12.50 10.25
N ASN A 384 12.82 -13.85 10.20
CA ASN A 384 11.66 -14.68 9.87
C ASN A 384 10.55 -14.59 10.91
N GLY A 385 10.88 -14.25 12.17
CA GLY A 385 9.91 -13.96 13.21
C GLY A 385 9.00 -12.77 12.85
N ALA A 386 9.55 -11.74 12.23
CA ALA A 386 8.79 -10.58 11.77
C ALA A 386 7.80 -10.94 10.65
N THR A 387 8.22 -11.77 9.70
CA THR A 387 7.32 -12.23 8.62
C THR A 387 6.16 -13.07 9.14
N LEU A 388 6.42 -13.92 10.13
CA LEU A 388 5.40 -14.72 10.81
C LEU A 388 4.48 -13.83 11.68
N ALA A 389 5.02 -12.82 12.36
CA ALA A 389 4.25 -11.84 13.13
C ALA A 389 3.24 -11.10 12.23
N SER A 390 3.70 -10.63 11.06
CA SER A 390 2.84 -10.00 10.06
C SER A 390 1.73 -10.95 9.57
N LEU A 391 2.05 -12.20 9.26
CA LEU A 391 1.06 -13.19 8.83
C LEU A 391 -0.02 -13.40 9.90
N ILE A 392 0.39 -13.68 11.14
CA ILE A 392 -0.54 -13.94 12.25
C ILE A 392 -1.41 -12.69 12.50
N SER A 393 -0.84 -11.50 12.46
CA SER A 393 -1.57 -10.25 12.68
C SER A 393 -2.64 -10.02 11.64
N TYR A 394 -2.35 -10.23 10.34
CA TYR A 394 -3.37 -10.12 9.30
C TYR A 394 -4.42 -11.22 9.37
N VAL A 395 -4.07 -12.43 9.81
CA VAL A 395 -5.05 -13.49 10.10
C VAL A 395 -5.97 -13.10 11.24
N ILE A 396 -5.45 -12.53 12.33
CA ILE A 396 -6.25 -12.00 13.45
C ILE A 396 -7.24 -10.95 12.94
N VAL A 397 -6.77 -9.97 12.18
CA VAL A 397 -7.65 -8.94 11.58
C VAL A 397 -8.73 -9.58 10.71
N PHE A 398 -8.36 -10.59 9.89
CA PHE A 398 -9.30 -11.29 9.02
C PHE A 398 -10.39 -12.01 9.84
N VAL A 399 -10.02 -12.74 10.88
CA VAL A 399 -10.96 -13.45 11.75
C VAL A 399 -11.90 -12.46 12.44
N LEU A 400 -11.38 -11.38 13.03
CA LEU A 400 -12.19 -10.33 13.65
C LEU A 400 -13.18 -9.71 12.66
N ARG A 401 -12.72 -9.38 11.44
CA ARG A 401 -13.58 -8.84 10.39
C ARG A 401 -14.59 -9.85 9.89
N ALA A 402 -14.22 -11.11 9.73
CA ALA A 402 -15.13 -12.17 9.31
C ALA A 402 -16.26 -12.40 10.34
N ILE A 403 -15.96 -12.33 11.64
CA ILE A 403 -16.96 -12.42 12.72
C ILE A 403 -17.88 -11.20 12.68
N ASN A 404 -17.31 -9.99 12.65
CA ASN A 404 -18.09 -8.75 12.67
C ASN A 404 -18.98 -8.60 11.42
N THR A 405 -18.47 -8.96 10.24
CA THR A 405 -19.22 -8.83 8.99
C THR A 405 -20.36 -9.82 8.88
N ARG A 406 -20.31 -10.99 9.55
CA ARG A 406 -21.46 -11.92 9.65
C ARG A 406 -22.67 -11.28 10.31
N GLY A 407 -22.45 -10.44 11.34
CA GLY A 407 -23.53 -9.71 12.01
C GLY A 407 -24.11 -8.54 11.20
N LEU A 408 -23.33 -8.01 10.24
CA LEU A 408 -23.75 -6.89 9.40
C LEU A 408 -24.37 -7.34 8.07
N MET A 409 -23.79 -8.39 7.48
CA MET A 409 -24.21 -8.92 6.19
C MET A 409 -24.00 -10.44 6.17
N HIS A 410 -25.06 -11.22 5.95
CA HIS A 410 -25.01 -12.68 5.90
C HIS A 410 -24.34 -13.18 4.59
N MET A 411 -23.03 -12.87 4.43
CA MET A 411 -22.26 -13.36 3.29
C MET A 411 -21.57 -14.68 3.62
N SER A 412 -21.47 -15.57 2.63
CA SER A 412 -20.74 -16.82 2.74
C SER A 412 -19.28 -16.62 2.33
N PHE A 413 -18.36 -17.06 3.18
CA PHE A 413 -16.92 -17.06 2.91
C PHE A 413 -16.45 -18.36 2.23
N ALA A 414 -17.37 -19.30 1.91
CA ALA A 414 -17.02 -20.65 1.47
C ALA A 414 -15.93 -21.27 2.39
N PRO A 415 -16.20 -21.46 3.69
CA PRO A 415 -15.18 -21.75 4.70
C PRO A 415 -14.38 -23.02 4.39
N LEU A 416 -15.02 -24.07 3.89
CA LEU A 416 -14.34 -25.31 3.52
C LEU A 416 -13.28 -25.06 2.42
N ARG A 417 -13.65 -24.29 1.39
CA ARG A 417 -12.74 -23.95 0.30
C ARG A 417 -11.59 -23.07 0.77
N LEU A 418 -11.88 -22.09 1.64
CA LEU A 418 -10.87 -21.23 2.26
C LEU A 418 -9.87 -22.07 3.06
N THR A 419 -10.37 -22.96 3.94
CA THR A 419 -9.52 -23.81 4.78
C THR A 419 -8.65 -24.76 3.94
N ILE A 420 -9.22 -25.43 2.93
CA ILE A 420 -8.44 -26.31 2.05
C ILE A 420 -7.32 -25.53 1.36
N ASN A 421 -7.63 -24.37 0.78
CA ASN A 421 -6.62 -23.54 0.14
C ASN A 421 -5.54 -23.06 1.13
N CYS A 422 -5.91 -22.67 2.35
CA CYS A 422 -4.96 -22.25 3.38
C CYS A 422 -4.04 -23.42 3.81
N VAL A 423 -4.57 -24.64 3.92
CA VAL A 423 -3.78 -25.82 4.25
C VAL A 423 -2.80 -26.12 3.11
N LEU A 424 -3.28 -26.18 1.87
CA LEU A 424 -2.44 -26.48 0.70
C LEU A 424 -1.29 -25.48 0.55
N ILE A 425 -1.59 -24.18 0.64
CA ILE A 425 -0.58 -23.15 0.50
C ILE A 425 0.36 -23.06 1.72
N GLY A 426 -0.14 -23.42 2.92
CA GLY A 426 0.67 -23.57 4.11
C GLY A 426 1.69 -24.71 3.97
N VAL A 427 1.26 -25.88 3.44
CA VAL A 427 2.15 -27.00 3.12
C VAL A 427 3.19 -26.59 2.07
N GLU A 428 2.77 -25.92 1.00
CA GLU A 428 3.67 -25.38 -0.04
C GLU A 428 4.74 -24.45 0.55
N THR A 429 4.33 -23.55 1.44
CA THR A 429 5.23 -22.62 2.14
C THR A 429 6.26 -23.37 3.00
N VAL A 430 5.84 -24.40 3.76
CA VAL A 430 6.74 -25.19 4.59
C VAL A 430 7.72 -26.00 3.73
N LEU A 431 7.25 -26.61 2.64
CA LEU A 431 8.11 -27.36 1.70
C LEU A 431 9.18 -26.44 1.09
N MET A 432 8.79 -25.22 0.68
CA MET A 432 9.69 -24.24 0.11
C MET A 432 10.75 -23.78 1.14
N LEU A 433 10.33 -23.41 2.36
CA LEU A 433 11.22 -22.89 3.38
C LEU A 433 12.18 -23.96 3.94
N ARG A 434 11.70 -25.20 4.11
CA ARG A 434 12.51 -26.31 4.63
C ARG A 434 13.35 -26.98 3.55
N GLN A 435 13.13 -26.66 2.27
CA GLN A 435 13.83 -27.23 1.12
C GLN A 435 13.89 -28.78 1.18
N ILE A 436 12.76 -29.41 1.52
CA ILE A 436 12.64 -30.87 1.61
C ILE A 436 13.03 -31.50 0.26
N PRO A 437 13.74 -32.63 0.20
CA PRO A 437 14.15 -33.24 -1.04
C PRO A 437 13.01 -33.37 -2.05
N GLY A 438 13.21 -32.87 -3.29
CA GLY A 438 12.17 -32.82 -4.32
C GLY A 438 11.17 -31.66 -4.17
N TRP A 439 11.43 -30.67 -3.30
CA TRP A 439 10.54 -29.52 -3.09
C TRP A 439 10.07 -28.81 -4.39
N PRO A 440 10.88 -28.66 -5.48
CA PRO A 440 10.37 -28.00 -6.69
C PRO A 440 9.22 -28.77 -7.33
N VAL A 441 9.30 -30.09 -7.33
CA VAL A 441 8.26 -31.00 -7.87
C VAL A 441 6.99 -30.89 -6.99
N TRP A 442 7.16 -31.00 -5.67
CA TRP A 442 6.03 -30.93 -4.73
C TRP A 442 5.33 -29.57 -4.77
N CYS A 443 6.08 -28.46 -4.78
CA CYS A 443 5.50 -27.13 -4.91
C CYS A 443 4.78 -26.96 -6.25
N THR A 444 5.34 -27.46 -7.37
CA THR A 444 4.69 -27.42 -8.67
C THR A 444 3.37 -28.19 -8.67
N LEU A 445 3.35 -29.40 -8.08
CA LEU A 445 2.14 -30.19 -7.94
C LEU A 445 1.09 -29.50 -7.09
N LEU A 446 1.48 -28.92 -5.94
CA LEU A 446 0.57 -28.18 -5.08
C LEU A 446 0.00 -26.94 -5.78
N THR A 447 0.83 -26.18 -6.47
CA THR A 447 0.36 -25.03 -7.29
C THR A 447 -0.64 -25.49 -8.34
N ALA A 448 -0.37 -26.58 -9.05
CA ALA A 448 -1.30 -27.15 -10.03
C ALA A 448 -2.63 -27.57 -9.38
N VAL A 449 -2.59 -28.24 -8.22
CA VAL A 449 -3.78 -28.62 -7.45
C VAL A 449 -4.57 -27.40 -7.01
N ILE A 450 -3.92 -26.37 -6.45
CA ILE A 450 -4.57 -25.10 -6.04
C ILE A 450 -5.23 -24.43 -7.25
N CYS A 451 -4.53 -24.35 -8.39
CA CYS A 451 -5.07 -23.75 -9.60
C CYS A 451 -6.28 -24.54 -10.14
N LEU A 452 -6.18 -25.85 -10.22
CA LEU A 452 -7.28 -26.72 -10.69
C LEU A 452 -8.50 -26.65 -9.76
N PHE A 453 -8.29 -26.69 -8.45
CA PHE A 453 -9.36 -26.60 -7.44
C PHE A 453 -10.09 -25.26 -7.52
N ASN A 454 -9.39 -24.19 -7.88
CA ASN A 454 -9.93 -22.83 -8.00
C ASN A 454 -10.46 -22.52 -9.41
N LEU A 455 -10.04 -23.26 -10.45
CA LEU A 455 -10.39 -23.02 -11.86
C LEU A 455 -11.89 -23.08 -12.13
N GLN A 456 -12.61 -24.01 -11.50
CA GLN A 456 -14.06 -24.16 -11.66
C GLN A 456 -14.82 -22.87 -11.26
N GLY A 457 -14.37 -22.20 -10.18
CA GLY A 457 -14.94 -20.93 -9.76
C GLY A 457 -14.72 -19.79 -10.77
N ILE A 458 -13.53 -19.74 -11.34
CA ILE A 458 -13.13 -18.74 -12.34
C ILE A 458 -13.86 -18.98 -13.67
N LEU A 459 -13.89 -20.23 -14.15
CA LEU A 459 -14.59 -20.60 -15.40
C LEU A 459 -16.10 -20.40 -15.30
N GLY A 460 -16.71 -20.71 -14.17
CA GLY A 460 -18.14 -20.47 -13.91
C GLY A 460 -18.50 -18.99 -14.07
N MET A 461 -17.64 -18.10 -13.59
CA MET A 461 -17.81 -16.64 -13.78
C MET A 461 -17.65 -16.21 -15.23
N LEU A 462 -16.57 -16.65 -15.89
CA LEU A 462 -16.34 -16.32 -17.31
C LEU A 462 -17.51 -16.74 -18.18
N ARG A 463 -18.06 -17.94 -17.97
CA ARG A 463 -19.26 -18.42 -18.67
C ARG A 463 -20.49 -17.55 -18.40
N GLN A 464 -20.69 -17.05 -17.17
CA GLN A 464 -21.80 -16.16 -16.86
C GLN A 464 -21.64 -14.78 -17.48
N LEU A 465 -20.41 -14.22 -17.50
CA LEU A 465 -20.11 -12.94 -18.14
C LEU A 465 -20.31 -13.01 -19.66
N LEU A 466 -19.89 -14.09 -20.29
CA LEU A 466 -20.09 -14.33 -21.73
C LEU A 466 -21.57 -14.51 -22.07
N ARG A 467 -22.35 -15.24 -21.26
CA ARG A 467 -23.81 -15.39 -21.44
C ARG A 467 -24.58 -14.07 -21.28
N ARG A 468 -24.13 -13.14 -20.43
CA ARG A 468 -24.76 -11.81 -20.30
C ARG A 468 -24.47 -10.88 -21.48
N ARG A 469 -23.39 -11.12 -22.26
CA ARG A 469 -23.03 -10.37 -23.47
C ARG A 469 -23.73 -10.91 -24.71
N ALA A 470 -24.32 -12.10 -24.69
CA ALA A 470 -25.15 -12.58 -25.80
C ALA A 470 -26.41 -11.72 -25.86
N PRO A 471 -26.69 -11.06 -27.00
CA PRO A 471 -27.90 -10.26 -27.14
C PRO A 471 -29.12 -11.18 -26.92
N ARG A 472 -30.02 -10.80 -26.00
CA ARG A 472 -31.36 -11.40 -25.93
C ARG A 472 -31.96 -11.26 -27.34
N LYS A 473 -31.98 -12.34 -28.11
CA LYS A 473 -32.84 -12.41 -29.26
C LYS A 473 -34.25 -12.16 -28.73
N GLN A 474 -34.81 -11.01 -29.11
CA GLN A 474 -36.24 -10.74 -28.95
C GLN A 474 -37.00 -11.83 -29.71
N ALA A 475 -37.72 -12.65 -28.98
CA ALA A 475 -38.79 -13.46 -29.50
C ALA A 475 -40.10 -12.71 -29.29
#